data_6ff35d0819005b741401c8818a88c750
#
_entry.id   6ff35d0819005b741401c8818a88c750
#
_cell.length_a   1.000
_cell.length_b   1.000
_cell.length_c   1.000
_cell.angle_alpha   90.00
_cell.angle_beta   90.00
_cell.angle_gamma   90.00
#
_symmetry.space_group_name_H-M   'P 1'
#
loop_
_entity.id
_entity.type
_entity.pdbx_description
1 polymer ?
#
loop_
_entity_poly.entity_id
_entity_poly.type
_entity_poly.pdbx_seq_one_letter_code
_entity_poly.pdbx_strand_id
1 'polypeptide(L)'
;MTLRWAAVAISAWTLVLLNGVSIPAEAQTPARNTAARVLVMPFETATREPRGYWLGEGSAVILSDRLLALGVPAMRRDERLHSFDLLRVPAISGLSHATIIRVGQVVGASQVIVGNFTLTGDTLTVRARPIVLDTGLAGPEIVESGPLADIFDVYDRIAVRLVPGSSIAGAQLEASHPPIVAFEQFIKGLIAEAPETRLSFLNEAVKLAPGLQRGRLAAWDVHNDLGDHERALAAVKQVPAGHRLSRQARFLASVSLLELKRYQEAFDELTRLNAEQTDATLLNNLGVVQLRRSSGAPSGRAVWYFNAAAGLEGGDSYFNLGYAYWLDGDATAAVMWLREAVRRNPADHAAHYVLGVALGATGSATEAAREKDLARRLSSTYEGWETRTPAVPPGLERVRMDLGLPDAFRVENVIGAAGQRDQRQLALFQLETGRRAFETEHDAEAISALQRAIYLSPYDHEAHLLLGRIYLRGGRVGDAIDALKISIWSNDTIPGRLALADAYERAGLL
;
A
#
# COMPACT_ATOMS: atom_id res chain seq x y z
N MET A 1 -14.87 96.61 1.14
CA MET A 1 -13.40 96.64 1.37
C MET A 1 -12.93 95.26 1.75
N THR A 2 -12.17 94.71 0.80
CA THR A 2 -11.02 93.77 0.94
C THR A 2 -11.28 92.45 1.65
N LEU A 3 -11.41 91.33 0.90
CA LEU A 3 -10.33 90.46 0.35
C LEU A 3 -9.43 89.77 1.40
N ARG A 4 -9.33 88.44 1.19
CA ARG A 4 -8.32 87.48 1.69
C ARG A 4 -8.73 86.77 3.01
N TRP A 5 -9.08 85.50 2.81
CA TRP A 5 -8.25 84.33 3.20
C TRP A 5 -8.93 83.05 2.69
N ALA A 6 -8.56 82.69 1.48
CA ALA A 6 -8.69 81.33 1.01
C ALA A 6 -7.28 80.71 1.00
N ALA A 7 -7.16 79.52 1.48
CA ALA A 7 -5.99 78.66 1.51
C ALA A 7 -5.51 78.39 2.96
N VAL A 8 -5.97 77.29 3.53
CA VAL A 8 -5.27 76.27 4.31
C VAL A 8 -6.36 75.31 4.85
N ALA A 9 -6.74 74.32 4.09
CA ALA A 9 -7.54 73.17 4.55
C ALA A 9 -7.49 71.99 3.52
N ILE A 10 -6.33 71.76 2.93
CA ILE A 10 -6.10 70.57 2.09
C ILE A 10 -4.75 69.98 2.48
N SER A 11 -4.65 69.37 3.66
CA SER A 11 -3.44 68.61 4.06
C SER A 11 -3.66 67.68 5.25
N ALA A 12 -4.88 67.25 5.52
CA ALA A 12 -5.16 66.37 6.66
C ALA A 12 -5.98 65.08 6.36
N TRP A 13 -6.12 64.74 5.04
CA TRP A 13 -6.95 63.57 4.66
C TRP A 13 -6.20 62.45 3.90
N THR A 14 -4.89 62.44 3.93
CA THR A 14 -4.09 61.43 3.22
C THR A 14 -3.22 60.54 4.13
N LEU A 15 -3.52 60.46 5.42
CA LEU A 15 -2.68 59.64 6.34
C LEU A 15 -3.46 58.63 7.22
N VAL A 16 -4.62 58.16 6.78
CA VAL A 16 -5.43 57.16 7.51
C VAL A 16 -5.78 55.91 6.71
N LEU A 17 -5.15 55.66 5.56
CA LEU A 17 -5.42 54.47 4.74
C LEU A 17 -4.19 53.55 4.56
N LEU A 18 -3.35 53.40 5.57
CA LEU A 18 -2.27 52.41 5.60
C LEU A 18 -2.19 51.68 6.94
N ASN A 19 -3.37 51.41 7.59
CA ASN A 19 -3.41 50.31 8.49
C ASN A 19 -3.66 49.06 7.69
N GLY A 20 -2.56 48.38 7.30
CA GLY A 20 -2.57 47.12 6.65
C GLY A 20 -3.40 46.12 7.46
N VAL A 21 -4.46 45.62 6.86
CA VAL A 21 -5.06 44.35 7.25
C VAL A 21 -3.95 43.33 7.10
N SER A 22 -3.29 42.99 8.21
CA SER A 22 -2.44 41.80 8.29
C SER A 22 -3.37 40.63 8.06
N ILE A 23 -3.40 40.12 6.83
CA ILE A 23 -3.91 38.78 6.56
C ILE A 23 -3.04 37.88 7.44
N PRO A 24 -3.61 37.13 8.40
CA PRO A 24 -2.83 36.16 9.14
C PRO A 24 -2.20 35.26 8.06
N ALA A 25 -0.88 35.19 8.01
CA ALA A 25 -0.18 34.19 7.26
C ALA A 25 -0.81 32.85 7.65
N GLU A 26 -1.47 32.18 6.71
CA GLU A 26 -1.88 30.81 6.91
C GLU A 26 -0.66 30.11 7.52
N ALA A 27 -0.84 29.61 8.74
CA ALA A 27 0.17 28.81 9.41
C ALA A 27 0.46 27.70 8.42
N GLN A 28 1.61 27.79 7.75
CA GLN A 28 2.16 26.68 6.96
C GLN A 28 2.18 25.52 7.95
N THR A 29 1.27 24.59 7.75
CA THR A 29 1.28 23.31 8.45
C THR A 29 2.73 22.84 8.35
N PRO A 30 3.44 22.58 9.46
CA PRO A 30 4.83 22.19 9.38
C PRO A 30 4.88 21.01 8.44
N ALA A 31 5.67 21.11 7.38
CA ALA A 31 5.92 20.00 6.47
C ALA A 31 6.29 18.83 7.38
N ARG A 32 5.41 17.81 7.45
CA ARG A 32 5.70 16.58 8.19
C ARG A 32 7.05 16.14 7.64
N ASN A 33 8.03 16.14 8.52
CA ASN A 33 9.36 15.62 8.24
C ASN A 33 9.17 14.12 8.09
N THR A 34 8.68 13.69 6.93
CA THR A 34 8.61 12.29 6.56
C THR A 34 10.06 11.88 6.41
N ALA A 35 10.59 11.27 7.47
CA ALA A 35 11.94 10.73 7.43
C ALA A 35 12.11 9.96 6.12
N ALA A 36 13.18 10.29 5.38
CA ALA A 36 13.43 9.73 4.06
C ALA A 36 13.41 8.20 4.11
N ARG A 37 12.29 7.59 3.67
CA ARG A 37 12.08 6.13 3.75
C ARG A 37 12.79 5.43 2.61
N VAL A 38 13.39 4.29 2.90
CA VAL A 38 14.16 3.50 1.93
C VAL A 38 13.45 2.19 1.62
N LEU A 39 13.18 1.94 0.36
CA LEU A 39 12.67 0.66 -0.13
C LEU A 39 13.82 -0.18 -0.69
N VAL A 40 14.00 -1.40 -0.19
CA VAL A 40 14.96 -2.36 -0.74
C VAL A 40 14.21 -3.38 -1.59
N MET A 41 14.56 -3.44 -2.89
CA MET A 41 14.00 -4.41 -3.81
C MET A 41 14.69 -5.76 -3.70
N PRO A 42 14.02 -6.88 -4.00
CA PRO A 42 14.69 -8.16 -4.19
C PRO A 42 15.82 -8.03 -5.22
N PHE A 43 16.98 -8.60 -4.91
CA PHE A 43 18.14 -8.51 -5.79
C PHE A 43 18.03 -9.52 -6.92
N GLU A 44 18.44 -9.11 -8.10
CA GLU A 44 18.43 -9.98 -9.27
C GLU A 44 19.66 -10.90 -9.30
N THR A 45 19.48 -12.11 -9.78
CA THR A 45 20.62 -12.99 -10.03
C THR A 45 21.23 -12.69 -11.40
N ALA A 46 22.52 -12.47 -11.46
CA ALA A 46 23.25 -12.32 -12.70
C ALA A 46 23.62 -13.69 -13.34
N THR A 47 23.43 -14.78 -12.59
CA THR A 47 23.71 -16.15 -13.05
C THR A 47 22.53 -17.06 -12.70
N ARG A 48 22.23 -18.06 -13.57
CA ARG A 48 21.18 -19.07 -13.31
C ARG A 48 21.70 -20.17 -12.36
N GLU A 49 22.11 -19.79 -11.16
CA GLU A 49 22.56 -20.73 -10.14
C GLU A 49 21.36 -21.16 -9.27
N PRO A 50 20.88 -22.40 -9.36
CA PRO A 50 19.69 -22.85 -8.63
C PRO A 50 19.81 -22.77 -7.12
N ARG A 51 21.05 -22.85 -6.57
CA ARG A 51 21.29 -22.73 -5.12
C ARG A 51 21.02 -21.32 -4.59
N GLY A 52 21.05 -20.32 -5.45
CA GLY A 52 20.95 -18.91 -5.10
C GLY A 52 19.53 -18.31 -5.24
N TYR A 53 18.48 -19.08 -5.61
CA TYR A 53 17.16 -18.50 -5.90
C TYR A 53 16.54 -17.74 -4.70
N TRP A 54 16.85 -18.14 -3.48
CA TRP A 54 16.39 -17.48 -2.26
C TRP A 54 17.16 -16.20 -1.95
N LEU A 55 18.38 -16.04 -2.51
CA LEU A 55 19.26 -14.91 -2.21
C LEU A 55 18.65 -13.56 -2.62
N GLY A 56 17.86 -13.51 -3.67
CA GLY A 56 17.23 -12.27 -4.09
C GLY A 56 16.36 -11.66 -2.99
N GLU A 57 15.44 -12.43 -2.47
CA GLU A 57 14.59 -12.03 -1.33
C GLU A 57 15.40 -11.92 -0.04
N GLY A 58 16.32 -12.85 0.21
CA GLY A 58 17.22 -12.83 1.36
C GLY A 58 18.04 -11.54 1.44
N SER A 59 18.55 -11.08 0.30
CA SER A 59 19.27 -9.80 0.17
C SER A 59 18.43 -8.62 0.63
N ALA A 60 17.20 -8.54 0.15
CA ALA A 60 16.29 -7.45 0.51
C ALA A 60 15.96 -7.48 2.00
N VAL A 61 15.73 -8.66 2.57
CA VAL A 61 15.41 -8.81 4.00
C VAL A 61 16.62 -8.42 4.87
N ILE A 62 17.81 -8.93 4.56
CA ILE A 62 19.02 -8.59 5.35
C ILE A 62 19.29 -7.09 5.26
N LEU A 63 19.35 -6.52 4.05
CA LEU A 63 19.70 -5.11 3.87
C LEU A 63 18.70 -4.17 4.52
N SER A 64 17.39 -4.46 4.43
CA SER A 64 16.36 -3.68 5.13
C SER A 64 16.59 -3.71 6.65
N ASP A 65 16.88 -4.88 7.21
CA ASP A 65 17.16 -5.03 8.64
C ASP A 65 18.41 -4.26 9.08
N ARG A 66 19.47 -4.28 8.26
CA ARG A 66 20.69 -3.53 8.55
C ARG A 66 20.48 -2.02 8.51
N LEU A 67 19.74 -1.54 7.52
CA LEU A 67 19.37 -0.12 7.43
C LEU A 67 18.55 0.32 8.63
N LEU A 68 17.55 -0.48 9.04
CA LEU A 68 16.76 -0.22 10.24
C LEU A 68 17.63 -0.17 11.50
N ALA A 69 18.59 -1.09 11.65
CA ALA A 69 19.53 -1.12 12.76
C ALA A 69 20.46 0.12 12.78
N LEU A 70 20.77 0.69 11.62
CA LEU A 70 21.51 1.95 11.47
C LEU A 70 20.63 3.20 11.63
N GLY A 71 19.36 3.05 12.01
CA GLY A 71 18.42 4.16 12.20
C GLY A 71 17.83 4.73 10.92
N VAL A 72 18.05 4.09 9.77
CA VAL A 72 17.42 4.46 8.51
C VAL A 72 16.03 3.81 8.45
N PRO A 73 14.95 4.57 8.17
CA PRO A 73 13.60 4.03 8.10
C PRO A 73 13.39 3.19 6.82
N ALA A 74 14.03 2.01 6.79
CA ALA A 74 13.87 1.05 5.72
C ALA A 74 12.52 0.33 5.82
N MET A 75 11.90 0.11 4.67
CA MET A 75 10.64 -0.62 4.57
C MET A 75 10.85 -2.11 4.78
N ARG A 76 9.93 -2.72 5.52
CA ARG A 76 9.91 -4.16 5.73
C ARG A 76 9.34 -4.88 4.51
N ARG A 77 9.53 -6.19 4.50
CA ARG A 77 9.00 -7.06 3.45
C ARG A 77 7.49 -6.92 3.25
N ASP A 78 6.74 -6.91 4.34
CA ASP A 78 5.27 -6.85 4.29
C ASP A 78 4.78 -5.55 3.63
N GLU A 79 5.42 -4.44 3.94
CA GLU A 79 5.19 -3.15 3.32
C GLU A 79 5.46 -3.19 1.80
N ARG A 80 6.57 -3.81 1.39
CA ARG A 80 6.91 -3.99 -0.02
C ARG A 80 5.90 -4.87 -0.75
N LEU A 81 5.49 -6.00 -0.16
CA LEU A 81 4.50 -6.90 -0.75
C LEU A 81 3.15 -6.22 -0.93
N HIS A 82 2.70 -5.46 0.07
CA HIS A 82 1.47 -4.68 -0.02
C HIS A 82 1.48 -3.73 -1.24
N SER A 83 2.61 -3.08 -1.52
CA SER A 83 2.73 -2.25 -2.73
C SER A 83 2.66 -3.04 -4.02
N PHE A 84 3.19 -4.26 -4.04
CA PHE A 84 3.09 -5.15 -5.20
C PHE A 84 1.63 -5.57 -5.45
N ASP A 85 0.89 -5.88 -4.39
CA ASP A 85 -0.53 -6.23 -4.47
C ASP A 85 -1.36 -5.06 -4.99
N LEU A 86 -1.15 -3.84 -4.46
CA LEU A 86 -1.82 -2.62 -4.91
C LEU A 86 -1.58 -2.33 -6.40
N LEU A 87 -0.36 -2.57 -6.88
CA LEU A 87 0.03 -2.35 -8.27
C LEU A 87 -0.19 -3.57 -9.16
N ARG A 88 -0.67 -4.70 -8.58
CA ARG A 88 -0.78 -6.00 -9.26
C ARG A 88 0.52 -6.44 -9.95
N VAL A 89 1.64 -6.18 -9.28
CA VAL A 89 2.98 -6.53 -9.75
C VAL A 89 3.35 -7.89 -9.17
N PRO A 90 3.73 -8.88 -9.98
CA PRO A 90 4.21 -10.17 -9.48
C PRO A 90 5.47 -10.02 -8.63
N ALA A 91 5.49 -10.63 -7.44
CA ALA A 91 6.60 -10.52 -6.51
C ALA A 91 7.94 -11.11 -7.01
N ILE A 92 7.89 -11.95 -8.06
CA ILE A 92 9.01 -12.79 -8.53
C ILE A 92 9.54 -12.36 -9.91
N SER A 93 8.94 -11.37 -10.59
CA SER A 93 9.39 -10.94 -11.91
C SER A 93 10.51 -9.91 -11.84
N GLY A 94 11.45 -9.96 -12.77
CA GLY A 94 12.40 -8.87 -13.02
C GLY A 94 11.62 -7.61 -13.37
N LEU A 95 11.65 -6.61 -12.46
CA LEU A 95 10.87 -5.40 -12.60
C LEU A 95 11.64 -4.37 -13.42
N SER A 96 10.97 -3.69 -14.34
CA SER A 96 11.57 -2.54 -15.02
C SER A 96 11.88 -1.41 -14.02
N HIS A 97 12.88 -0.59 -14.30
CA HIS A 97 13.19 0.59 -13.47
C HIS A 97 11.96 1.49 -13.26
N ALA A 98 11.13 1.65 -14.29
CA ALA A 98 9.89 2.43 -14.17
C ALA A 98 8.91 1.81 -13.17
N THR A 99 8.74 0.49 -13.18
CA THR A 99 7.91 -0.23 -12.21
C THR A 99 8.48 -0.09 -10.79
N ILE A 100 9.80 -0.21 -10.63
CA ILE A 100 10.48 -0.05 -9.34
C ILE A 100 10.25 1.36 -8.77
N ILE A 101 10.41 2.40 -9.60
CA ILE A 101 10.12 3.78 -9.22
C ILE A 101 8.65 3.93 -8.79
N ARG A 102 7.73 3.33 -9.55
CA ARG A 102 6.30 3.38 -9.23
C ARG A 102 5.96 2.69 -7.92
N VAL A 103 6.54 1.51 -7.66
CA VAL A 103 6.42 0.80 -6.38
C VAL A 103 6.89 1.71 -5.24
N GLY A 104 8.08 2.30 -5.36
CA GLY A 104 8.63 3.19 -4.36
C GLY A 104 7.74 4.43 -4.09
N GLN A 105 7.17 5.02 -5.14
CA GLN A 105 6.24 6.16 -5.01
C GLN A 105 4.96 5.78 -4.27
N VAL A 106 4.37 4.63 -4.58
CA VAL A 106 3.14 4.15 -3.92
C VAL A 106 3.34 3.97 -2.43
N VAL A 107 4.48 3.47 -2.01
CA VAL A 107 4.80 3.28 -0.57
C VAL A 107 5.41 4.52 0.08
N GLY A 108 5.50 5.65 -0.62
CA GLY A 108 6.07 6.88 -0.07
C GLY A 108 7.57 6.75 0.26
N ALA A 109 8.31 5.94 -0.51
CA ALA A 109 9.75 5.90 -0.41
C ALA A 109 10.36 7.18 -1.00
N SER A 110 11.43 7.67 -0.43
CA SER A 110 12.27 8.72 -1.02
C SER A 110 13.42 8.13 -1.83
N GLN A 111 13.80 6.90 -1.51
CA GLN A 111 14.91 6.19 -2.14
C GLN A 111 14.56 4.71 -2.33
N VAL A 112 14.98 4.14 -3.44
CA VAL A 112 14.93 2.69 -3.69
C VAL A 112 16.34 2.14 -3.85
N ILE A 113 16.63 1.02 -3.22
CA ILE A 113 17.87 0.28 -3.42
C ILE A 113 17.57 -0.91 -4.33
N VAL A 114 18.24 -0.95 -5.46
CA VAL A 114 18.24 -2.07 -6.40
C VAL A 114 19.60 -2.74 -6.39
N GLY A 115 19.64 -4.02 -6.74
CA GLY A 115 20.92 -4.71 -6.77
C GLY A 115 20.85 -6.02 -7.55
N ASN A 116 22.03 -6.57 -7.77
CA ASN A 116 22.21 -7.92 -8.29
C ASN A 116 23.30 -8.64 -7.52
N PHE A 117 23.31 -9.95 -7.65
CA PHE A 117 24.34 -10.80 -7.07
C PHE A 117 24.83 -11.86 -8.05
N THR A 118 26.05 -12.31 -7.81
CA THR A 118 26.64 -13.49 -8.47
C THR A 118 27.14 -14.43 -7.40
N LEU A 119 26.90 -15.72 -7.57
CA LEU A 119 27.45 -16.78 -6.74
C LEU A 119 28.40 -17.61 -7.61
N THR A 120 29.70 -17.62 -7.27
CA THR A 120 30.72 -18.39 -7.96
C THR A 120 31.40 -19.30 -6.96
N GLY A 121 31.10 -20.60 -7.05
CA GLY A 121 31.45 -21.53 -5.96
C GLY A 121 30.75 -21.12 -4.68
N ASP A 122 31.51 -20.82 -3.62
CA ASP A 122 31.01 -20.32 -2.35
C ASP A 122 31.23 -18.81 -2.17
N THR A 123 31.70 -18.11 -3.18
CA THR A 123 31.90 -16.66 -3.13
C THR A 123 30.68 -15.93 -3.65
N LEU A 124 30.05 -15.15 -2.77
CA LEU A 124 28.96 -14.23 -3.08
C LEU A 124 29.55 -12.86 -3.42
N THR A 125 29.22 -12.31 -4.57
CA THR A 125 29.48 -10.92 -4.95
C THR A 125 28.16 -10.19 -5.10
N VAL A 126 27.98 -9.10 -4.38
CA VAL A 126 26.75 -8.28 -4.33
C VAL A 126 27.06 -6.90 -4.90
N ARG A 127 26.19 -6.41 -5.78
CA ARG A 127 26.20 -5.03 -6.29
C ARG A 127 24.91 -4.37 -5.88
N ALA A 128 24.99 -3.25 -5.19
CA ALA A 128 23.85 -2.47 -4.74
C ALA A 128 23.95 -1.03 -5.24
N ARG A 129 22.81 -0.45 -5.65
CA ARG A 129 22.76 0.93 -6.11
C ARG A 129 21.52 1.64 -5.56
N PRO A 130 21.66 2.77 -4.86
CA PRO A 130 20.53 3.60 -4.46
C PRO A 130 20.04 4.44 -5.63
N ILE A 131 18.71 4.62 -5.72
CA ILE A 131 18.03 5.51 -6.69
C ILE A 131 17.20 6.48 -5.87
N VAL A 132 17.44 7.77 -6.03
CA VAL A 132 16.65 8.84 -5.42
C VAL A 132 15.41 9.06 -6.25
N LEU A 133 14.21 8.88 -5.66
CA LEU A 133 12.96 8.88 -6.44
C LEU A 133 12.52 10.25 -6.94
N ASP A 134 12.83 11.32 -6.19
CA ASP A 134 12.45 12.68 -6.58
C ASP A 134 13.18 13.15 -7.83
N THR A 135 14.43 12.72 -8.01
CA THR A 135 15.28 13.14 -9.14
C THR A 135 15.47 12.06 -10.19
N GLY A 136 15.16 10.81 -9.86
CA GLY A 136 15.47 9.64 -10.69
C GLY A 136 16.97 9.33 -10.81
N LEU A 137 17.82 10.04 -10.04
CA LEU A 137 19.28 9.87 -10.12
C LEU A 137 19.72 8.61 -9.39
N ALA A 138 20.49 7.79 -10.09
CA ALA A 138 21.16 6.64 -9.49
C ALA A 138 22.46 7.09 -8.81
N GLY A 139 22.64 6.69 -7.56
CA GLY A 139 23.88 6.89 -6.84
C GLY A 139 25.00 5.95 -7.28
N PRO A 140 26.17 6.04 -6.63
CA PRO A 140 27.29 5.17 -6.93
C PRO A 140 26.95 3.70 -6.66
N GLU A 141 27.49 2.80 -7.48
CA GLU A 141 27.38 1.38 -7.25
C GLU A 141 28.32 0.94 -6.11
N ILE A 142 27.77 0.18 -5.19
CA ILE A 142 28.49 -0.42 -4.06
C ILE A 142 28.68 -1.89 -4.39
N VAL A 143 29.92 -2.35 -4.39
CA VAL A 143 30.27 -3.75 -4.65
C VAL A 143 30.97 -4.31 -3.43
N GLU A 144 30.48 -5.44 -2.93
CA GLU A 144 31.07 -6.20 -1.82
C GLU A 144 31.10 -7.68 -2.17
N SER A 145 32.11 -8.38 -1.66
CA SER A 145 32.25 -9.82 -1.88
C SER A 145 32.71 -10.51 -0.59
N GLY A 146 32.34 -11.78 -0.47
CA GLY A 146 32.76 -12.64 0.64
C GLY A 146 32.19 -14.05 0.50
N PRO A 147 32.60 -14.96 1.40
CA PRO A 147 32.00 -16.30 1.46
C PRO A 147 30.49 -16.21 1.68
N LEU A 148 29.73 -17.12 1.06
CA LEU A 148 28.28 -17.19 1.28
C LEU A 148 27.94 -17.41 2.77
N ALA A 149 28.79 -18.13 3.50
CA ALA A 149 28.63 -18.34 4.94
C ALA A 149 28.63 -17.03 5.74
N ASP A 150 29.30 -16.00 5.23
CA ASP A 150 29.47 -14.68 5.86
C ASP A 150 28.52 -13.64 5.19
N ILE A 151 27.39 -14.09 4.68
CA ILE A 151 26.44 -13.24 3.95
C ILE A 151 26.04 -11.99 4.73
N PHE A 152 25.84 -12.11 6.04
CA PHE A 152 25.46 -10.99 6.91
C PHE A 152 26.55 -9.91 6.93
N ASP A 153 27.83 -10.30 7.02
CA ASP A 153 28.96 -9.37 7.02
C ASP A 153 29.10 -8.65 5.68
N VAL A 154 28.77 -9.33 4.56
CA VAL A 154 28.74 -8.71 3.24
C VAL A 154 27.70 -7.58 3.20
N TYR A 155 26.49 -7.83 3.70
CA TYR A 155 25.43 -6.81 3.73
C TYR A 155 25.66 -5.74 4.78
N ASP A 156 26.35 -6.04 5.87
CA ASP A 156 26.78 -5.05 6.86
C ASP A 156 27.71 -4.01 6.22
N ARG A 157 28.68 -4.44 5.43
CA ARG A 157 29.58 -3.53 4.71
C ARG A 157 28.81 -2.68 3.67
N ILE A 158 27.85 -3.28 2.96
CA ILE A 158 26.97 -2.54 2.02
C ILE A 158 26.16 -1.49 2.77
N ALA A 159 25.52 -1.84 3.88
CA ALA A 159 24.69 -0.93 4.66
C ALA A 159 25.47 0.27 5.19
N VAL A 160 26.67 0.05 5.73
CA VAL A 160 27.57 1.13 6.20
C VAL A 160 27.97 2.07 5.05
N ARG A 161 28.24 1.55 3.86
CA ARG A 161 28.56 2.38 2.69
C ARG A 161 27.36 3.14 2.13
N LEU A 162 26.14 2.61 2.31
CA LEU A 162 24.90 3.32 1.95
C LEU A 162 24.58 4.46 2.92
N VAL A 163 25.07 4.39 4.17
CA VAL A 163 24.80 5.37 5.24
C VAL A 163 26.14 5.95 5.74
N PRO A 164 26.71 6.92 5.02
CA PRO A 164 28.01 7.49 5.41
C PRO A 164 27.97 8.08 6.81
N GLY A 165 29.01 7.80 7.59
CA GLY A 165 29.13 8.26 8.98
C GLY A 165 28.47 7.33 10.01
N SER A 166 27.81 6.27 9.58
CA SER A 166 27.30 5.22 10.48
C SER A 166 28.38 4.18 10.81
N SER A 167 28.23 3.53 11.96
CA SER A 167 29.08 2.42 12.39
C SER A 167 28.20 1.29 12.92
N ILE A 168 28.46 0.08 12.45
CA ILE A 168 27.76 -1.12 12.93
C ILE A 168 28.02 -1.36 14.43
N ALA A 169 29.18 -0.95 14.95
CA ALA A 169 29.52 -1.13 16.35
C ALA A 169 28.61 -0.38 17.34
N GLY A 170 27.87 0.63 16.90
CA GLY A 170 26.89 1.37 17.71
C GLY A 170 25.43 0.92 17.49
N ALA A 171 25.16 0.12 16.47
CA ALA A 171 23.81 -0.38 16.21
C ALA A 171 23.51 -1.56 17.13
N GLN A 172 22.32 -1.60 17.74
CA GLN A 172 21.80 -2.78 18.43
C GLN A 172 21.41 -3.85 17.38
N LEU A 173 22.41 -4.39 16.71
CA LEU A 173 22.24 -5.56 15.88
C LEU A 173 21.87 -6.73 16.78
N GLU A 174 21.01 -7.62 16.30
CA GLU A 174 20.82 -8.91 16.98
C GLU A 174 22.21 -9.51 17.23
N ALA A 175 22.51 -9.75 18.49
CA ALA A 175 23.86 -10.12 18.94
C ALA A 175 24.40 -11.43 18.33
N SER A 176 23.59 -12.16 17.57
CA SER A 176 23.98 -13.31 16.76
C SER A 176 23.17 -13.39 15.49
N HIS A 177 23.84 -13.38 14.37
CA HIS A 177 23.22 -13.78 13.10
C HIS A 177 22.75 -15.24 13.20
N PRO A 178 21.55 -15.58 12.70
CA PRO A 178 21.16 -16.97 12.65
C PRO A 178 22.13 -17.75 11.75
N PRO A 179 22.33 -19.05 11.97
CA PRO A 179 23.08 -19.87 11.02
C PRO A 179 22.50 -19.71 9.62
N ILE A 180 23.37 -19.57 8.61
CA ILE A 180 22.95 -19.33 7.23
C ILE A 180 21.91 -20.35 6.74
N VAL A 181 22.08 -21.62 7.13
CA VAL A 181 21.13 -22.69 6.77
C VAL A 181 19.74 -22.40 7.34
N ALA A 182 19.65 -21.93 8.59
CA ALA A 182 18.37 -21.55 9.20
C ALA A 182 17.75 -20.33 8.48
N PHE A 183 18.57 -19.35 8.14
CA PHE A 183 18.11 -18.17 7.39
C PHE A 183 17.64 -18.55 5.97
N GLU A 184 18.37 -19.41 5.28
CA GLU A 184 17.96 -19.94 3.98
C GLU A 184 16.59 -20.63 4.07
N GLN A 185 16.37 -21.49 5.07
CA GLN A 185 15.08 -22.14 5.28
C GLN A 185 13.98 -21.11 5.55
N PHE A 186 14.26 -20.10 6.37
CA PHE A 186 13.32 -19.02 6.64
C PHE A 186 12.92 -18.29 5.35
N ILE A 187 13.88 -17.86 4.53
CA ILE A 187 13.58 -17.17 3.27
C ILE A 187 12.82 -18.08 2.29
N LYS A 188 13.21 -19.36 2.18
CA LYS A 188 12.46 -20.34 1.37
C LYS A 188 11.01 -20.47 1.84
N GLY A 189 10.75 -20.45 3.14
CA GLY A 189 9.41 -20.43 3.71
C GLY A 189 8.61 -19.17 3.40
N LEU A 190 9.30 -18.02 3.23
CA LEU A 190 8.63 -16.77 2.83
C LEU A 190 8.25 -16.72 1.34
N ILE A 191 8.98 -17.42 0.48
CA ILE A 191 8.80 -17.34 -1.00
C ILE A 191 8.10 -18.56 -1.60
N ALA A 192 8.00 -19.68 -0.89
CA ALA A 192 7.31 -20.86 -1.37
C ALA A 192 5.81 -20.56 -1.56
N GLU A 193 5.20 -21.15 -2.59
CA GLU A 193 3.79 -20.94 -2.91
C GLU A 193 2.84 -21.84 -2.09
N ALA A 194 3.18 -23.14 -2.01
CA ALA A 194 2.33 -24.11 -1.32
C ALA A 194 2.42 -23.97 0.22
N PRO A 195 1.29 -23.83 0.93
CA PRO A 195 1.29 -23.60 2.38
C PRO A 195 2.04 -24.69 3.17
N GLU A 196 1.92 -25.96 2.77
CA GLU A 196 2.60 -27.07 3.45
C GLU A 196 4.13 -26.95 3.29
N THR A 197 4.58 -26.56 2.11
CA THR A 197 6.00 -26.32 1.80
C THR A 197 6.53 -25.13 2.60
N ARG A 198 5.75 -24.03 2.69
CA ARG A 198 6.06 -22.86 3.51
C ARG A 198 6.26 -23.27 4.97
N LEU A 199 5.30 -24.00 5.54
CA LEU A 199 5.35 -24.47 6.92
C LEU A 199 6.54 -25.42 7.16
N SER A 200 6.82 -26.33 6.23
CA SER A 200 7.98 -27.22 6.33
C SER A 200 9.29 -26.45 6.48
N PHE A 201 9.51 -25.46 5.60
CA PHE A 201 10.70 -24.61 5.64
C PHE A 201 10.77 -23.74 6.92
N LEU A 202 9.66 -23.10 7.30
CA LEU A 202 9.60 -22.26 8.50
C LEU A 202 9.84 -23.06 9.79
N ASN A 203 9.27 -24.25 9.89
CA ASN A 203 9.48 -25.13 11.03
C ASN A 203 10.95 -25.61 11.11
N GLU A 204 11.57 -25.94 9.99
CA GLU A 204 12.99 -26.32 9.95
C GLU A 204 13.89 -25.12 10.29
N ALA A 205 13.55 -23.91 9.83
CA ALA A 205 14.27 -22.69 10.21
C ALA A 205 14.25 -22.45 11.73
N VAL A 206 13.10 -22.58 12.37
CA VAL A 206 12.93 -22.42 13.83
C VAL A 206 13.61 -23.54 14.60
N LYS A 207 13.63 -24.76 14.07
CA LYS A 207 14.33 -25.91 14.68
C LYS A 207 15.85 -25.70 14.65
N LEU A 208 16.39 -25.23 13.53
CA LEU A 208 17.84 -24.92 13.36
C LEU A 208 18.27 -23.69 14.17
N ALA A 209 17.39 -22.70 14.31
CA ALA A 209 17.62 -21.47 15.06
C ALA A 209 16.38 -21.13 15.93
N PRO A 210 16.27 -21.66 17.16
CA PRO A 210 15.12 -21.37 18.03
C PRO A 210 14.92 -19.89 18.38
N GLY A 211 15.99 -19.09 18.26
CA GLY A 211 15.97 -17.63 18.42
C GLY A 211 15.37 -16.87 17.23
N LEU A 212 15.16 -17.51 16.10
CA LEU A 212 14.60 -16.87 14.90
C LEU A 212 13.07 -16.72 15.02
N GLN A 213 12.63 -15.80 15.91
CA GLN A 213 11.20 -15.60 16.21
C GLN A 213 10.38 -15.16 15.00
N ARG A 214 11.00 -14.54 13.97
CA ARG A 214 10.33 -14.23 12.71
C ARG A 214 9.76 -15.44 12.00
N GLY A 215 10.42 -16.59 12.12
CA GLY A 215 9.92 -17.85 11.57
C GLY A 215 8.56 -18.27 12.20
N ARG A 216 8.39 -17.96 13.51
CA ARG A 216 7.12 -18.24 14.22
C ARG A 216 6.00 -17.30 13.78
N LEU A 217 6.33 -16.00 13.56
CA LEU A 217 5.35 -15.04 13.04
C LEU A 217 4.94 -15.43 11.61
N ALA A 218 5.91 -15.78 10.76
CA ALA A 218 5.63 -16.24 9.40
C ALA A 218 4.83 -17.54 9.35
N ALA A 219 5.04 -18.46 10.30
CA ALA A 219 4.20 -19.66 10.43
C ALA A 219 2.77 -19.31 10.88
N TRP A 220 2.63 -18.29 11.73
CA TRP A 220 1.32 -17.75 12.10
C TRP A 220 0.54 -17.28 10.86
N ASP A 221 1.18 -16.51 9.97
CA ASP A 221 0.56 -16.02 8.74
C ASP A 221 0.01 -17.18 7.91
N VAL A 222 0.81 -18.23 7.70
CA VAL A 222 0.39 -19.40 6.93
C VAL A 222 -0.78 -20.14 7.59
N HIS A 223 -0.72 -20.36 8.91
CA HIS A 223 -1.81 -21.02 9.63
C HIS A 223 -3.09 -20.17 9.63
N ASN A 224 -2.95 -18.85 9.75
CA ASN A 224 -4.08 -17.92 9.69
C ASN A 224 -4.76 -17.95 8.32
N ASP A 225 -3.99 -17.92 7.23
CA ASP A 225 -4.49 -18.02 5.85
C ASP A 225 -5.23 -19.35 5.60
N LEU A 226 -4.81 -20.41 6.26
CA LEU A 226 -5.47 -21.72 6.22
C LEU A 226 -6.70 -21.81 7.14
N GLY A 227 -7.00 -20.79 7.94
CA GLY A 227 -8.05 -20.80 8.97
C GLY A 227 -7.74 -21.69 10.17
N ASP A 228 -6.49 -22.16 10.31
CA ASP A 228 -6.05 -22.99 11.45
C ASP A 228 -5.60 -22.09 12.61
N HIS A 229 -6.55 -21.38 13.20
CA HIS A 229 -6.27 -20.35 14.21
C HIS A 229 -5.71 -20.94 15.53
N GLU A 230 -5.94 -22.23 15.83
CA GLU A 230 -5.32 -22.89 17.00
C GLU A 230 -3.80 -23.06 16.80
N ARG A 231 -3.36 -23.54 15.63
CA ARG A 231 -1.94 -23.66 15.33
C ARG A 231 -1.29 -22.28 15.15
N ALA A 232 -1.99 -21.31 14.56
CA ALA A 232 -1.56 -19.93 14.49
C ALA A 232 -1.28 -19.37 15.89
N LEU A 233 -2.22 -19.50 16.82
CA LEU A 233 -2.08 -19.09 18.20
C LEU A 233 -0.89 -19.76 18.89
N ALA A 234 -0.75 -21.08 18.69
CA ALA A 234 0.34 -21.86 19.28
C ALA A 234 1.72 -21.39 18.80
N ALA A 235 1.86 -21.02 17.53
CA ALA A 235 3.10 -20.54 16.95
C ALA A 235 3.59 -19.25 17.65
N VAL A 236 2.73 -18.24 17.78
CA VAL A 236 3.13 -16.92 18.31
C VAL A 236 3.24 -16.89 19.84
N LYS A 237 2.53 -17.77 20.56
CA LYS A 237 2.67 -17.91 22.01
C LYS A 237 4.07 -18.38 22.44
N GLN A 238 4.84 -18.94 21.53
CA GLN A 238 6.23 -19.36 21.81
C GLN A 238 7.25 -18.21 21.74
N VAL A 239 6.84 -17.01 21.32
CA VAL A 239 7.72 -15.82 21.30
C VAL A 239 7.92 -15.32 22.73
N PRO A 240 9.18 -15.24 23.23
CA PRO A 240 9.46 -14.81 24.60
C PRO A 240 8.97 -13.39 24.88
N ALA A 241 8.45 -13.13 26.07
CA ALA A 241 7.92 -11.83 26.46
C ALA A 241 8.94 -10.67 26.36
N GLY A 242 10.23 -10.97 26.62
CA GLY A 242 11.32 -9.99 26.49
C GLY A 242 11.83 -9.77 25.06
N HIS A 243 11.34 -10.50 24.08
CA HIS A 243 11.79 -10.36 22.71
C HIS A 243 11.17 -9.12 22.05
N ARG A 244 11.92 -8.42 21.19
CA ARG A 244 11.45 -7.21 20.47
C ARG A 244 10.16 -7.43 19.65
N LEU A 245 9.90 -8.66 19.20
CA LEU A 245 8.68 -9.05 18.48
C LEU A 245 7.52 -9.47 19.40
N SER A 246 7.69 -9.42 20.72
CA SER A 246 6.68 -9.87 21.69
C SER A 246 5.37 -9.11 21.53
N ARG A 247 5.42 -7.78 21.36
CA ARG A 247 4.22 -6.96 21.14
C ARG A 247 3.45 -7.41 19.89
N GLN A 248 4.15 -7.64 18.78
CA GLN A 248 3.55 -8.14 17.54
C GLN A 248 2.98 -9.54 17.71
N ALA A 249 3.72 -10.45 18.37
CA ALA A 249 3.25 -11.81 18.63
C ALA A 249 1.99 -11.84 19.48
N ARG A 250 1.90 -11.01 20.52
CA ARG A 250 0.72 -10.85 21.38
C ARG A 250 -0.49 -10.29 20.59
N PHE A 251 -0.24 -9.35 19.69
CA PHE A 251 -1.26 -8.83 18.79
C PHE A 251 -1.81 -9.95 17.88
N LEU A 252 -0.93 -10.69 17.20
CA LEU A 252 -1.34 -11.82 16.35
C LEU A 252 -2.04 -12.91 17.14
N ALA A 253 -1.63 -13.17 18.39
CA ALA A 253 -2.35 -14.06 19.30
C ALA A 253 -3.77 -13.58 19.57
N SER A 254 -3.96 -12.26 19.78
CA SER A 254 -5.30 -11.69 20.02
C SER A 254 -6.20 -11.82 18.79
N VAL A 255 -5.66 -11.72 17.57
CA VAL A 255 -6.39 -11.98 16.34
C VAL A 255 -6.83 -13.44 16.26
N SER A 256 -5.92 -14.39 16.50
CA SER A 256 -6.29 -15.82 16.57
C SER A 256 -7.37 -16.10 17.62
N LEU A 257 -7.27 -15.52 18.82
CA LEU A 257 -8.27 -15.65 19.87
C LEU A 257 -9.65 -15.12 19.44
N LEU A 258 -9.67 -14.03 18.68
CA LEU A 258 -10.89 -13.45 18.12
C LEU A 258 -11.57 -14.40 17.13
N GLU A 259 -10.79 -14.99 16.21
CA GLU A 259 -11.31 -15.97 15.24
C GLU A 259 -11.73 -17.29 15.89
N LEU A 260 -11.08 -17.69 16.98
CA LEU A 260 -11.47 -18.82 17.84
C LEU A 260 -12.68 -18.51 18.74
N LYS A 261 -13.29 -17.34 18.62
CA LYS A 261 -14.42 -16.86 19.45
C LYS A 261 -14.10 -16.77 20.95
N ARG A 262 -12.81 -16.74 21.29
CA ARG A 262 -12.33 -16.55 22.68
C ARG A 262 -12.27 -15.05 22.99
N TYR A 263 -13.43 -14.39 22.86
CA TYR A 263 -13.57 -12.94 22.85
C TYR A 263 -13.08 -12.23 24.10
N GLN A 264 -13.26 -12.85 25.29
CA GLN A 264 -12.78 -12.21 26.52
C GLN A 264 -11.25 -12.15 26.57
N GLU A 265 -10.57 -13.24 26.21
CA GLU A 265 -9.11 -13.29 26.18
C GLU A 265 -8.53 -12.32 25.14
N ALA A 266 -9.16 -12.26 23.95
CA ALA A 266 -8.79 -11.29 22.92
C ALA A 266 -8.95 -9.84 23.43
N PHE A 267 -10.07 -9.54 24.08
CA PHE A 267 -10.33 -8.22 24.63
C PHE A 267 -9.30 -7.81 25.68
N ASP A 268 -8.99 -8.70 26.62
CA ASP A 268 -8.05 -8.42 27.70
C ASP A 268 -6.64 -8.17 27.14
N GLU A 269 -6.22 -8.94 26.13
CA GLU A 269 -4.89 -8.77 25.54
C GLU A 269 -4.80 -7.50 24.69
N LEU A 270 -5.80 -7.22 23.85
CA LEU A 270 -5.87 -5.98 23.07
C LEU A 270 -5.91 -4.73 23.97
N THR A 271 -6.60 -4.82 25.13
CA THR A 271 -6.65 -3.73 26.08
C THR A 271 -5.27 -3.47 26.71
N ARG A 272 -4.51 -4.52 27.05
CA ARG A 272 -3.14 -4.37 27.57
C ARG A 272 -2.23 -3.75 26.51
N LEU A 273 -2.29 -4.25 25.27
CA LEU A 273 -1.50 -3.72 24.15
C LEU A 273 -1.81 -2.24 23.89
N ASN A 274 -3.09 -1.85 23.96
CA ASN A 274 -3.51 -0.48 23.75
C ASN A 274 -3.09 0.44 24.91
N ALA A 275 -3.02 -0.07 26.13
CA ALA A 275 -2.49 0.67 27.28
C ALA A 275 -0.97 0.89 27.19
N GLU A 276 -0.22 -0.02 26.60
CA GLU A 276 1.21 0.14 26.33
C GLU A 276 1.47 1.23 25.28
N GLN A 277 0.72 1.21 24.21
CA GLN A 277 0.79 2.17 23.11
C GLN A 277 -0.50 2.14 22.32
N THR A 278 -1.23 3.23 22.29
CA THR A 278 -2.47 3.38 21.54
C THR A 278 -2.22 3.35 20.04
N ASP A 279 -3.05 2.58 19.33
CA ASP A 279 -2.97 2.42 17.89
C ASP A 279 -4.38 2.25 17.29
N ALA A 280 -4.62 2.79 16.08
CA ALA A 280 -5.91 2.70 15.41
C ALA A 280 -6.33 1.24 15.16
N THR A 281 -5.38 0.36 14.83
CA THR A 281 -5.60 -1.08 14.63
C THR A 281 -6.09 -1.77 15.91
N LEU A 282 -5.46 -1.45 17.05
CA LEU A 282 -5.87 -1.99 18.34
C LEU A 282 -7.28 -1.53 18.73
N LEU A 283 -7.56 -0.24 18.56
CA LEU A 283 -8.89 0.32 18.84
C LEU A 283 -9.95 -0.28 17.90
N ASN A 284 -9.66 -0.41 16.61
CA ASN A 284 -10.56 -1.08 15.68
C ASN A 284 -10.89 -2.51 16.14
N ASN A 285 -9.87 -3.30 16.47
CA ASN A 285 -10.07 -4.69 16.88
C ASN A 285 -10.76 -4.83 18.23
N LEU A 286 -10.55 -3.88 19.17
CA LEU A 286 -11.36 -3.79 20.38
C LEU A 286 -12.83 -3.54 20.06
N GLY A 287 -13.13 -2.68 19.09
CA GLY A 287 -14.50 -2.46 18.58
C GLY A 287 -15.10 -3.73 17.99
N VAL A 288 -14.35 -4.46 17.16
CA VAL A 288 -14.77 -5.76 16.57
C VAL A 288 -15.09 -6.77 17.67
N VAL A 289 -14.18 -6.93 18.65
CA VAL A 289 -14.40 -7.84 19.77
C VAL A 289 -15.69 -7.46 20.56
N GLN A 290 -15.93 -6.18 20.78
CA GLN A 290 -17.15 -5.73 21.45
C GLN A 290 -18.41 -6.05 20.66
N LEU A 291 -18.42 -5.88 19.34
CA LEU A 291 -19.55 -6.29 18.50
C LEU A 291 -19.80 -7.78 18.60
N ARG A 292 -18.78 -8.61 18.43
CA ARG A 292 -18.90 -10.07 18.44
C ARG A 292 -19.30 -10.63 19.82
N ARG A 293 -18.85 -9.96 20.91
CA ARG A 293 -19.16 -10.37 22.28
C ARG A 293 -20.57 -9.99 22.71
N SER A 294 -21.12 -8.88 22.15
CA SER A 294 -22.38 -8.28 22.61
C SER A 294 -23.62 -8.89 21.94
N SER A 295 -23.53 -9.98 21.21
CA SER A 295 -24.56 -10.65 20.41
C SER A 295 -26.01 -10.17 20.68
N GLY A 296 -26.44 -9.07 20.00
CA GLY A 296 -27.81 -8.55 20.05
C GLY A 296 -28.11 -7.42 21.05
N ALA A 297 -27.10 -6.95 21.81
CA ALA A 297 -27.24 -5.73 22.63
C ALA A 297 -26.75 -4.49 21.84
N PRO A 298 -27.25 -3.28 22.15
CA PRO A 298 -26.77 -2.05 21.54
C PRO A 298 -25.24 -1.95 21.58
N SER A 299 -24.63 -1.61 20.44
CA SER A 299 -23.17 -1.65 20.26
C SER A 299 -22.44 -0.40 20.78
N GLY A 300 -23.06 0.39 21.62
CA GLY A 300 -22.56 1.70 22.06
C GLY A 300 -21.09 1.75 22.51
N ARG A 301 -20.57 0.65 23.06
CA ARG A 301 -19.15 0.52 23.39
C ARG A 301 -18.28 0.26 22.15
N ALA A 302 -18.78 -0.49 21.16
CA ALA A 302 -18.08 -0.75 19.91
C ALA A 302 -17.95 0.53 19.10
N VAL A 303 -19.02 1.31 18.99
CA VAL A 303 -19.02 2.64 18.35
C VAL A 303 -17.95 3.56 18.97
N TRP A 304 -17.81 3.55 20.32
CA TRP A 304 -16.77 4.35 20.97
C TRP A 304 -15.35 3.97 20.51
N TYR A 305 -15.04 2.68 20.43
CA TYR A 305 -13.73 2.21 19.96
C TYR A 305 -13.49 2.55 18.49
N PHE A 306 -14.50 2.35 17.64
CA PHE A 306 -14.38 2.69 16.21
C PHE A 306 -14.24 4.19 15.96
N ASN A 307 -14.95 5.04 16.74
CA ASN A 307 -14.76 6.49 16.68
C ASN A 307 -13.34 6.90 17.07
N ALA A 308 -12.82 6.31 18.16
CA ALA A 308 -11.44 6.58 18.58
C ALA A 308 -10.43 6.12 17.53
N ALA A 309 -10.65 4.95 16.89
CA ALA A 309 -9.82 4.47 15.80
C ALA A 309 -9.89 5.38 14.57
N ALA A 310 -11.09 5.82 14.18
CA ALA A 310 -11.30 6.74 13.07
C ALA A 310 -10.62 8.10 13.30
N GLY A 311 -10.62 8.59 14.54
CA GLY A 311 -9.91 9.82 14.93
C GLY A 311 -8.39 9.75 14.81
N LEU A 312 -7.83 8.53 14.78
CA LEU A 312 -6.42 8.26 14.49
C LEU A 312 -6.15 7.95 13.02
N GLU A 313 -7.07 8.31 12.13
CA GLU A 313 -6.97 8.16 10.66
C GLU A 313 -6.95 6.69 10.16
N GLY A 314 -7.62 5.79 10.87
CA GLY A 314 -7.75 4.37 10.48
C GLY A 314 -8.79 4.11 9.39
N GLY A 315 -8.39 3.85 8.12
CA GLY A 315 -9.27 3.67 6.95
C GLY A 315 -10.42 2.68 7.14
N ASP A 316 -10.15 1.44 7.56
CA ASP A 316 -11.19 0.41 7.76
C ASP A 316 -12.13 0.71 8.92
N SER A 317 -11.69 1.55 9.86
CA SER A 317 -12.53 1.93 10.99
C SER A 317 -13.80 2.69 10.57
N TYR A 318 -13.78 3.38 9.41
CA TYR A 318 -14.97 4.08 8.88
C TYR A 318 -16.05 3.10 8.43
N PHE A 319 -15.67 1.99 7.78
CA PHE A 319 -16.63 0.93 7.46
C PHE A 319 -17.22 0.33 8.73
N ASN A 320 -16.38 -0.09 9.68
CA ASN A 320 -16.82 -0.70 10.92
C ASN A 320 -17.69 0.24 11.75
N LEU A 321 -17.37 1.54 11.77
CA LEU A 321 -18.16 2.55 12.44
C LEU A 321 -19.55 2.70 11.81
N GLY A 322 -19.62 2.84 10.50
CA GLY A 322 -20.90 2.93 9.78
C GLY A 322 -21.72 1.64 9.91
N TYR A 323 -21.08 0.50 9.87
CA TYR A 323 -21.72 -0.79 10.08
C TYR A 323 -22.26 -0.96 11.52
N ALA A 324 -21.51 -0.51 12.53
CA ALA A 324 -21.97 -0.53 13.91
C ALA A 324 -23.19 0.37 14.14
N TYR A 325 -23.20 1.58 13.58
CA TYR A 325 -24.40 2.45 13.62
C TYR A 325 -25.60 1.83 12.91
N TRP A 326 -25.38 1.13 11.78
CA TRP A 326 -26.44 0.37 11.13
C TRP A 326 -27.03 -0.71 12.04
N LEU A 327 -26.18 -1.47 12.73
CA LEU A 327 -26.62 -2.50 13.67
C LEU A 327 -27.39 -1.91 14.89
N ASP A 328 -27.04 -0.70 15.30
CA ASP A 328 -27.73 0.04 16.38
C ASP A 328 -29.04 0.72 15.91
N GLY A 329 -29.39 0.61 14.62
CA GLY A 329 -30.61 1.19 14.04
C GLY A 329 -30.49 2.67 13.65
N ASP A 330 -29.31 3.29 13.80
CA ASP A 330 -29.06 4.68 13.36
C ASP A 330 -28.62 4.71 11.89
N ALA A 331 -29.61 4.59 11.00
CA ALA A 331 -29.35 4.61 9.56
C ALA A 331 -28.72 5.94 9.09
N THR A 332 -29.01 7.05 9.75
CA THR A 332 -28.48 8.37 9.38
C THR A 332 -26.99 8.47 9.65
N ALA A 333 -26.55 8.09 10.85
CA ALA A 333 -25.14 8.02 11.19
C ALA A 333 -24.41 6.97 10.33
N ALA A 334 -25.05 5.82 10.07
CA ALA A 334 -24.50 4.78 9.18
C ALA A 334 -24.20 5.35 7.78
N VAL A 335 -25.14 6.07 7.16
CA VAL A 335 -24.95 6.72 5.85
C VAL A 335 -23.75 7.66 5.87
N MET A 336 -23.61 8.49 6.92
CA MET A 336 -22.51 9.45 7.03
C MET A 336 -21.14 8.74 6.97
N TRP A 337 -20.96 7.72 7.79
CA TRP A 337 -19.67 7.04 7.92
C TRP A 337 -19.38 6.08 6.75
N LEU A 338 -20.41 5.42 6.21
CA LEU A 338 -20.25 4.57 5.02
C LEU A 338 -19.92 5.39 3.76
N ARG A 339 -20.45 6.61 3.62
CA ARG A 339 -20.01 7.54 2.57
C ARG A 339 -18.53 7.87 2.69
N GLU A 340 -18.04 8.06 3.92
CA GLU A 340 -16.62 8.27 4.14
C GLU A 340 -15.78 7.02 3.78
N ALA A 341 -16.27 5.82 4.11
CA ALA A 341 -15.63 4.56 3.73
C ALA A 341 -15.52 4.42 2.19
N VAL A 342 -16.62 4.60 1.45
CA VAL A 342 -16.61 4.50 -0.03
C VAL A 342 -15.83 5.63 -0.69
N ARG A 343 -15.80 6.82 -0.09
CA ARG A 343 -14.98 7.93 -0.58
C ARG A 343 -13.49 7.59 -0.53
N ARG A 344 -13.06 6.88 0.51
CA ARG A 344 -11.66 6.46 0.70
C ARG A 344 -11.30 5.25 -0.13
N ASN A 345 -12.21 4.28 -0.22
CA ASN A 345 -12.04 3.10 -1.06
C ASN A 345 -13.25 2.91 -2.00
N PRO A 346 -13.23 3.52 -3.19
CA PRO A 346 -14.31 3.41 -4.17
C PRO A 346 -14.52 1.99 -4.72
N ALA A 347 -13.62 1.05 -4.47
CA ALA A 347 -13.75 -0.35 -4.86
C ALA A 347 -14.31 -1.24 -3.73
N ASP A 348 -14.70 -0.64 -2.61
CA ASP A 348 -15.22 -1.36 -1.45
C ASP A 348 -16.67 -1.78 -1.67
N HIS A 349 -16.84 -2.96 -2.25
CA HIS A 349 -18.15 -3.52 -2.55
C HIS A 349 -19.05 -3.70 -1.31
N ALA A 350 -18.49 -4.08 -0.15
CA ALA A 350 -19.25 -4.23 1.09
C ALA A 350 -19.76 -2.88 1.62
N ALA A 351 -18.91 -1.84 1.57
CA ALA A 351 -19.29 -0.51 1.98
C ALA A 351 -20.39 0.07 1.06
N HIS A 352 -20.29 -0.12 -0.25
CA HIS A 352 -21.34 0.28 -1.20
C HIS A 352 -22.67 -0.43 -0.91
N TYR A 353 -22.64 -1.74 -0.63
CA TYR A 353 -23.86 -2.48 -0.35
C TYR A 353 -24.55 -2.00 0.93
N VAL A 354 -23.79 -1.93 2.05
CA VAL A 354 -24.35 -1.50 3.33
C VAL A 354 -24.82 -0.04 3.26
N LEU A 355 -24.08 0.83 2.56
CA LEU A 355 -24.50 2.21 2.27
C LEU A 355 -25.82 2.25 1.52
N GLY A 356 -25.98 1.44 0.47
CA GLY A 356 -27.21 1.36 -0.29
C GLY A 356 -28.40 0.90 0.54
N VAL A 357 -28.20 -0.04 1.48
CA VAL A 357 -29.25 -0.46 2.41
C VAL A 357 -29.62 0.66 3.38
N ALA A 358 -28.62 1.33 3.97
CA ALA A 358 -28.84 2.45 4.90
C ALA A 358 -29.52 3.65 4.23
N LEU A 359 -29.15 4.00 2.99
CA LEU A 359 -29.80 5.03 2.18
C LEU A 359 -31.28 4.71 1.90
N GLY A 360 -31.57 3.44 1.62
CA GLY A 360 -32.97 2.99 1.46
C GLY A 360 -33.80 3.21 2.72
N ALA A 361 -33.23 2.93 3.89
CA ALA A 361 -33.89 3.15 5.18
C ALA A 361 -34.09 4.64 5.51
N THR A 362 -33.25 5.55 4.99
CA THR A 362 -33.38 7.02 5.16
C THR A 362 -34.21 7.68 4.06
N GLY A 363 -34.82 6.90 3.13
CA GLY A 363 -35.71 7.42 2.08
C GLY A 363 -35.00 7.86 0.79
N SER A 364 -33.69 7.70 0.68
CA SER A 364 -32.89 8.09 -0.51
C SER A 364 -32.86 6.96 -1.57
N ALA A 365 -34.06 6.59 -2.08
CA ALA A 365 -34.23 5.37 -2.92
C ALA A 365 -33.35 5.36 -4.18
N THR A 366 -33.19 6.49 -4.87
CA THR A 366 -32.40 6.57 -6.11
C THR A 366 -30.92 6.34 -5.85
N GLU A 367 -30.38 6.98 -4.81
CA GLU A 367 -28.97 6.82 -4.41
C GLU A 367 -28.73 5.39 -3.88
N ALA A 368 -29.68 4.86 -3.09
CA ALA A 368 -29.65 3.48 -2.61
C ALA A 368 -29.54 2.45 -3.75
N ALA A 369 -30.35 2.61 -4.80
CA ALA A 369 -30.28 1.73 -5.96
C ALA A 369 -28.94 1.80 -6.69
N ARG A 370 -28.38 3.00 -6.83
CA ARG A 370 -27.06 3.23 -7.45
C ARG A 370 -25.92 2.54 -6.66
N GLU A 371 -25.90 2.71 -5.33
CA GLU A 371 -24.88 2.13 -4.49
C GLU A 371 -24.95 0.58 -4.49
N LYS A 372 -26.15 0.02 -4.43
CA LYS A 372 -26.35 -1.44 -4.55
C LYS A 372 -25.95 -1.98 -5.93
N ASP A 373 -26.25 -1.27 -7.01
CA ASP A 373 -25.83 -1.65 -8.37
C ASP A 373 -24.30 -1.66 -8.48
N LEU A 374 -23.64 -0.66 -7.92
CA LEU A 374 -22.19 -0.60 -7.88
C LEU A 374 -21.59 -1.77 -7.07
N ALA A 375 -22.16 -2.10 -5.90
CA ALA A 375 -21.73 -3.26 -5.13
C ALA A 375 -21.83 -4.57 -5.95
N ARG A 376 -22.93 -4.78 -6.69
CA ARG A 376 -23.11 -5.95 -7.57
C ARG A 376 -22.09 -6.01 -8.71
N ARG A 377 -21.76 -4.87 -9.32
CA ARG A 377 -20.73 -4.81 -10.36
C ARG A 377 -19.33 -5.12 -9.83
N LEU A 378 -19.05 -4.72 -8.58
CA LEU A 378 -17.77 -4.98 -7.93
C LEU A 378 -17.64 -6.43 -7.40
N SER A 379 -18.76 -7.07 -7.04
CA SER A 379 -18.76 -8.45 -6.51
C SER A 379 -20.09 -9.14 -6.73
N SER A 380 -20.06 -10.38 -7.21
CA SER A 380 -21.23 -11.25 -7.38
C SER A 380 -21.85 -11.72 -6.03
N THR A 381 -21.17 -11.49 -4.92
CA THR A 381 -21.64 -11.90 -3.59
C THR A 381 -23.02 -11.33 -3.25
N TYR A 382 -23.36 -10.15 -3.79
CA TYR A 382 -24.56 -9.40 -3.42
C TYR A 382 -25.81 -9.72 -4.23
N GLU A 383 -25.74 -10.58 -5.26
CA GLU A 383 -26.88 -10.92 -6.11
C GLU A 383 -28.04 -11.57 -5.34
N GLY A 384 -27.78 -12.25 -4.25
CA GLY A 384 -28.80 -12.89 -3.43
C GLY A 384 -29.07 -12.25 -2.06
N TRP A 385 -28.42 -11.14 -1.74
CA TRP A 385 -28.53 -10.55 -0.39
C TRP A 385 -29.83 -9.78 -0.18
N GLU A 386 -30.36 -9.15 -1.21
CA GLU A 386 -31.62 -8.36 -1.12
C GLU A 386 -32.83 -9.19 -0.74
N THR A 387 -32.80 -10.48 -1.01
CA THR A 387 -33.88 -11.43 -0.65
C THR A 387 -33.73 -12.04 0.75
N ARG A 388 -32.61 -11.78 1.43
CA ARG A 388 -32.33 -12.32 2.77
C ARG A 388 -32.88 -11.40 3.87
N THR A 389 -33.18 -12.00 5.01
CA THR A 389 -33.55 -11.29 6.23
C THR A 389 -32.59 -11.69 7.35
N PRO A 390 -31.84 -10.74 7.94
CA PRO A 390 -31.73 -9.33 7.57
C PRO A 390 -31.01 -9.11 6.24
N ALA A 391 -31.31 -8.01 5.55
CA ALA A 391 -30.66 -7.65 4.28
C ALA A 391 -29.15 -7.42 4.42
N VAL A 392 -28.69 -6.93 5.57
CA VAL A 392 -27.27 -6.83 5.93
C VAL A 392 -26.98 -7.92 6.96
N PRO A 393 -26.19 -8.95 6.62
CA PRO A 393 -25.88 -10.02 7.56
C PRO A 393 -24.98 -9.51 8.69
N PRO A 394 -25.01 -10.17 9.88
CA PRO A 394 -24.02 -9.95 10.93
C PRO A 394 -22.66 -10.51 10.51
N GLY A 395 -21.58 -9.97 11.10
CA GLY A 395 -20.22 -10.48 10.89
C GLY A 395 -19.47 -9.82 9.74
N LEU A 396 -19.90 -8.64 9.28
CA LEU A 396 -19.19 -7.86 8.26
C LEU A 396 -18.09 -6.97 8.83
N GLU A 397 -18.00 -6.86 10.16
CA GLU A 397 -16.96 -6.06 10.81
C GLU A 397 -15.58 -6.61 10.47
N ARG A 398 -14.66 -5.69 10.16
CA ARG A 398 -13.33 -5.99 9.65
C ARG A 398 -12.31 -5.99 10.77
N VAL A 399 -11.60 -7.10 10.92
CA VAL A 399 -10.42 -7.20 11.75
C VAL A 399 -9.24 -6.58 11.00
N ARG A 400 -8.45 -5.77 11.69
CA ARG A 400 -7.24 -5.18 11.12
C ARG A 400 -6.01 -5.97 11.53
N MET A 401 -5.02 -6.06 10.62
CA MET A 401 -3.78 -6.83 10.77
C MET A 401 -2.52 -5.95 10.75
N ASP A 402 -2.68 -4.66 10.57
CA ASP A 402 -1.62 -3.70 10.26
C ASP A 402 -0.98 -3.04 11.48
N LEU A 403 -0.91 -3.74 12.63
CA LEU A 403 -0.24 -3.24 13.82
C LEU A 403 1.22 -2.89 13.53
N GLY A 404 1.59 -1.65 13.83
CA GLY A 404 2.96 -1.16 13.69
C GLY A 404 3.38 -0.90 12.24
N LEU A 405 2.46 -0.98 11.27
CA LEU A 405 2.71 -0.40 9.96
C LEU A 405 2.78 1.13 10.10
N PRO A 406 3.77 1.79 9.50
CA PRO A 406 3.87 3.24 9.53
C PRO A 406 2.63 3.90 8.94
N ASP A 407 2.28 5.10 9.44
CA ASP A 407 1.13 5.89 8.96
C ASP A 407 1.13 6.15 7.44
N ALA A 408 2.28 6.03 6.78
CA ALA A 408 2.38 6.10 5.32
C ALA A 408 1.57 5.02 4.59
N PHE A 409 1.39 3.83 5.19
CA PHE A 409 0.48 2.79 4.66
C PHE A 409 -0.97 3.03 5.00
N ARG A 410 -1.22 3.73 6.11
CA ARG A 410 -2.53 4.26 6.45
C ARG A 410 -2.91 5.42 5.54
N VAL A 411 -1.95 5.94 4.79
CA VAL A 411 -2.05 7.02 3.79
C VAL A 411 -2.46 6.49 2.39
N GLU A 412 -3.18 5.40 2.29
CA GLU A 412 -4.09 5.26 1.14
C GLU A 412 -4.94 6.53 0.95
N ASN A 413 -4.92 7.42 1.94
CA ASN A 413 -5.88 8.48 2.11
C ASN A 413 -5.37 9.90 1.87
N VAL A 414 -4.08 10.21 1.90
CA VAL A 414 -3.62 11.61 1.77
C VAL A 414 -2.97 11.88 0.41
N ILE A 415 -2.19 10.97 -0.13
CA ILE A 415 -1.79 11.03 -1.55
C ILE A 415 -3.01 10.70 -2.43
N GLY A 416 -3.92 9.86 -1.92
CA GLY A 416 -5.10 9.39 -2.63
C GLY A 416 -6.03 10.50 -3.13
N ALA A 417 -6.42 11.47 -2.35
CA ALA A 417 -7.49 12.38 -2.79
C ALA A 417 -6.99 13.63 -3.52
N ALA A 418 -5.92 14.28 -3.07
CA ALA A 418 -5.38 15.45 -3.76
C ALA A 418 -4.42 15.02 -4.88
N GLY A 419 -3.43 14.20 -4.59
CA GLY A 419 -2.48 13.74 -5.60
C GLY A 419 -3.08 12.82 -6.67
N GLN A 420 -4.11 12.01 -6.36
CA GLN A 420 -4.85 11.27 -7.38
C GLN A 420 -5.76 12.17 -8.22
N ARG A 421 -6.33 13.24 -7.66
CA ARG A 421 -7.06 14.23 -8.46
C ARG A 421 -6.10 14.97 -9.38
N ASP A 422 -4.99 15.45 -8.87
CA ASP A 422 -3.97 16.16 -9.67
C ASP A 422 -3.36 15.22 -10.71
N GLN A 423 -3.07 13.97 -10.35
CA GLN A 423 -2.55 12.97 -11.29
C GLN A 423 -3.58 12.60 -12.37
N ARG A 424 -4.87 12.42 -11.99
CA ARG A 424 -5.94 12.16 -12.95
C ARG A 424 -6.20 13.36 -13.85
N GLN A 425 -6.21 14.57 -13.31
CA GLN A 425 -6.38 15.79 -14.10
C GLN A 425 -5.22 15.97 -15.07
N LEU A 426 -4.00 15.71 -14.62
CA LEU A 426 -2.82 15.75 -15.48
C LEU A 426 -2.85 14.67 -16.55
N ALA A 427 -3.29 13.44 -16.21
CA ALA A 427 -3.47 12.36 -17.18
C ALA A 427 -4.51 12.73 -18.26
N LEU A 428 -5.66 13.26 -17.84
CA LEU A 428 -6.71 13.74 -18.75
C LEU A 428 -6.24 14.90 -19.62
N PHE A 429 -5.47 15.83 -19.05
CA PHE A 429 -4.87 16.92 -19.82
C PHE A 429 -3.91 16.40 -20.90
N GLN A 430 -3.05 15.43 -20.55
CA GLN A 430 -2.12 14.82 -21.51
C GLN A 430 -2.85 13.98 -22.57
N LEU A 431 -3.91 13.26 -22.19
CA LEU A 431 -4.77 12.53 -23.12
C LEU A 431 -5.42 13.47 -24.13
N GLU A 432 -6.02 14.56 -23.66
CA GLU A 432 -6.67 15.54 -24.51
C GLU A 432 -5.67 16.26 -25.44
N THR A 433 -4.47 16.55 -24.94
CA THR A 433 -3.38 17.10 -25.76
C THR A 433 -2.99 16.11 -26.86
N GLY A 434 -2.83 14.82 -26.51
CA GLY A 434 -2.53 13.76 -27.45
C GLY A 434 -3.63 13.53 -28.48
N ARG A 435 -4.92 13.62 -28.08
CA ARG A 435 -6.07 13.52 -28.99
C ARG A 435 -6.06 14.63 -30.02
N ARG A 436 -5.89 15.90 -29.62
CA ARG A 436 -5.82 17.06 -30.53
C ARG A 436 -4.68 16.93 -31.53
N ALA A 437 -3.50 16.55 -31.04
CA ALA A 437 -2.34 16.30 -31.92
C ALA A 437 -2.60 15.14 -32.89
N PHE A 438 -3.29 14.07 -32.47
CA PHE A 438 -3.72 12.97 -33.33
C PHE A 438 -4.70 13.42 -34.44
N GLU A 439 -5.69 14.25 -34.09
CA GLU A 439 -6.70 14.79 -35.02
C GLU A 439 -6.07 15.75 -36.05
N THR A 440 -5.01 16.44 -35.68
CA THR A 440 -4.24 17.33 -36.56
C THR A 440 -3.04 16.65 -37.24
N GLU A 441 -2.92 15.31 -37.10
CA GLU A 441 -1.86 14.50 -37.71
C GLU A 441 -0.43 14.85 -37.28
N HIS A 442 -0.28 15.46 -36.10
CA HIS A 442 1.01 15.72 -35.49
C HIS A 442 1.48 14.51 -34.66
N ASP A 443 1.79 13.41 -35.35
CA ASP A 443 2.05 12.10 -34.72
C ASP A 443 3.13 12.09 -33.65
N ALA A 444 4.24 12.80 -33.83
CA ALA A 444 5.33 12.84 -32.86
C ALA A 444 4.89 13.52 -31.55
N GLU A 445 4.11 14.60 -31.64
CA GLU A 445 3.55 15.29 -30.48
C GLU A 445 2.47 14.45 -29.81
N ALA A 446 1.59 13.83 -30.60
CA ALA A 446 0.57 12.92 -30.11
C ALA A 446 1.18 11.75 -29.33
N ILE A 447 2.18 11.07 -29.87
CA ILE A 447 2.89 9.97 -29.19
C ILE A 447 3.47 10.46 -27.85
N SER A 448 4.14 11.61 -27.84
CA SER A 448 4.76 12.14 -26.61
C SER A 448 3.72 12.46 -25.53
N ALA A 449 2.59 13.07 -25.89
CA ALA A 449 1.51 13.38 -24.95
C ALA A 449 0.80 12.12 -24.46
N LEU A 450 0.47 11.18 -25.37
CA LEU A 450 -0.21 9.93 -25.02
C LEU A 450 0.67 9.02 -24.13
N GLN A 451 1.98 8.98 -24.37
CA GLN A 451 2.91 8.27 -23.49
C GLN A 451 2.95 8.87 -22.08
N ARG A 452 2.87 10.20 -21.95
CA ARG A 452 2.73 10.85 -20.64
C ARG A 452 1.38 10.54 -19.99
N ALA A 453 0.30 10.52 -20.75
CA ALA A 453 -1.01 10.10 -20.24
C ALA A 453 -0.96 8.67 -19.70
N ILE A 454 -0.38 7.74 -20.46
CA ILE A 454 -0.20 6.34 -20.06
C ILE A 454 0.74 6.20 -18.84
N TYR A 455 1.79 7.01 -18.75
CA TYR A 455 2.65 7.05 -17.56
C TYR A 455 1.87 7.40 -16.28
N LEU A 456 0.92 8.33 -16.40
CA LEU A 456 0.06 8.77 -15.29
C LEU A 456 -1.15 7.86 -15.06
N SER A 457 -1.67 7.24 -16.11
CA SER A 457 -2.79 6.31 -16.12
C SER A 457 -2.49 5.11 -17.04
N PRO A 458 -1.77 4.08 -16.55
CA PRO A 458 -1.22 3.00 -17.37
C PRO A 458 -2.25 2.17 -18.15
N TYR A 459 -3.51 2.19 -17.72
CA TYR A 459 -4.59 1.42 -18.32
C TYR A 459 -5.65 2.30 -18.97
N ASP A 460 -5.30 3.54 -19.34
CA ASP A 460 -6.20 4.40 -20.11
C ASP A 460 -6.40 3.82 -21.51
N HIS A 461 -7.59 3.24 -21.72
CA HIS A 461 -7.91 2.52 -22.96
C HIS A 461 -7.89 3.44 -24.20
N GLU A 462 -8.25 4.70 -24.04
CA GLU A 462 -8.28 5.65 -25.13
C GLU A 462 -6.88 6.09 -25.54
N ALA A 463 -6.00 6.34 -24.58
CA ALA A 463 -4.59 6.64 -24.85
C ALA A 463 -3.91 5.50 -25.63
N HIS A 464 -4.17 4.26 -25.23
CA HIS A 464 -3.66 3.08 -25.93
C HIS A 464 -4.30 2.90 -27.33
N LEU A 465 -5.59 3.18 -27.48
CA LEU A 465 -6.26 3.14 -28.78
C LEU A 465 -5.66 4.15 -29.76
N LEU A 466 -5.49 5.39 -29.32
CA LEU A 466 -4.89 6.44 -30.14
C LEU A 466 -3.46 6.13 -30.52
N LEU A 467 -2.64 5.66 -29.57
CA LEU A 467 -1.27 5.21 -29.87
C LEU A 467 -1.26 4.08 -30.91
N GLY A 468 -2.12 3.08 -30.75
CA GLY A 468 -2.22 1.97 -31.70
C GLY A 468 -2.55 2.47 -33.11
N ARG A 469 -3.48 3.41 -33.25
CA ARG A 469 -3.83 4.01 -34.55
C ARG A 469 -2.68 4.82 -35.15
N ILE A 470 -1.94 5.59 -34.34
CA ILE A 470 -0.75 6.31 -34.80
C ILE A 470 0.31 5.33 -35.30
N TYR A 471 0.57 4.26 -34.56
CA TYR A 471 1.53 3.24 -34.96
C TYR A 471 1.13 2.53 -36.25
N LEU A 472 -0.19 2.26 -36.45
CA LEU A 472 -0.69 1.72 -37.74
C LEU A 472 -0.46 2.68 -38.89
N ARG A 473 -0.73 3.98 -38.68
CA ARG A 473 -0.49 5.03 -39.68
C ARG A 473 1.01 5.13 -40.03
N GLY A 474 1.87 4.97 -39.03
CA GLY A 474 3.34 4.97 -39.20
C GLY A 474 3.96 3.65 -39.63
N GLY A 475 3.16 2.61 -39.94
CA GLY A 475 3.66 1.29 -40.37
C GLY A 475 4.28 0.43 -39.26
N ARG A 476 4.17 0.85 -38.00
CA ARG A 476 4.68 0.14 -36.81
C ARG A 476 3.66 -0.89 -36.32
N VAL A 477 3.41 -1.91 -37.15
CA VAL A 477 2.30 -2.85 -36.93
C VAL A 477 2.41 -3.63 -35.61
N GLY A 478 3.63 -4.06 -35.22
CA GLY A 478 3.86 -4.77 -33.98
C GLY A 478 3.52 -3.93 -32.74
N ASP A 479 4.03 -2.70 -32.68
CA ASP A 479 3.75 -1.76 -31.60
C ASP A 479 2.25 -1.39 -31.53
N ALA A 480 1.58 -1.32 -32.68
CA ALA A 480 0.16 -1.09 -32.77
C ALA A 480 -0.64 -2.25 -32.15
N ILE A 481 -0.30 -3.50 -32.48
CA ILE A 481 -0.96 -4.68 -31.90
C ILE A 481 -0.84 -4.68 -30.38
N ASP A 482 0.33 -4.38 -29.84
CA ASP A 482 0.56 -4.37 -28.40
C ASP A 482 -0.27 -3.26 -27.70
N ALA A 483 -0.26 -2.05 -28.24
CA ALA A 483 -1.08 -0.96 -27.71
C ALA A 483 -2.58 -1.28 -27.77
N LEU A 484 -3.06 -1.81 -28.89
CA LEU A 484 -4.48 -2.12 -29.10
C LEU A 484 -4.96 -3.29 -28.23
N LYS A 485 -4.11 -4.29 -27.97
CA LYS A 485 -4.41 -5.34 -26.99
C LYS A 485 -4.63 -4.78 -25.60
N ILE A 486 -3.77 -3.85 -25.15
CA ILE A 486 -3.93 -3.19 -23.85
C ILE A 486 -5.21 -2.36 -23.82
N SER A 487 -5.52 -1.64 -24.90
CA SER A 487 -6.77 -0.87 -25.03
C SER A 487 -8.00 -1.75 -24.83
N ILE A 488 -8.09 -2.87 -25.54
CA ILE A 488 -9.25 -3.80 -25.46
C ILE A 488 -9.30 -4.47 -24.09
N TRP A 489 -8.14 -4.87 -23.56
CA TRP A 489 -8.08 -5.47 -22.23
C TRP A 489 -8.56 -4.49 -21.14
N SER A 490 -8.24 -3.21 -21.26
CA SER A 490 -8.64 -2.16 -20.31
C SER A 490 -10.12 -1.80 -20.44
N ASN A 491 -10.61 -1.69 -21.69
CA ASN A 491 -12.02 -1.45 -22.00
C ASN A 491 -12.33 -1.97 -23.42
N ASP A 492 -13.16 -3.00 -23.50
CA ASP A 492 -13.51 -3.65 -24.75
C ASP A 492 -14.51 -2.81 -25.56
N THR A 493 -13.99 -2.07 -26.52
CA THR A 493 -14.74 -1.16 -27.37
C THR A 493 -14.76 -1.59 -28.84
N ILE A 494 -15.84 -1.26 -29.57
CA ILE A 494 -15.91 -1.53 -31.02
C ILE A 494 -14.76 -0.86 -31.77
N PRO A 495 -14.41 0.43 -31.54
CA PRO A 495 -13.26 1.07 -32.18
C PRO A 495 -11.92 0.35 -31.89
N GLY A 496 -11.75 -0.16 -30.67
CA GLY A 496 -10.55 -0.94 -30.30
C GLY A 496 -10.45 -2.24 -31.09
N ARG A 497 -11.54 -3.00 -31.15
CA ARG A 497 -11.59 -4.27 -31.91
C ARG A 497 -11.35 -4.06 -33.41
N LEU A 498 -11.95 -3.03 -34.01
CA LEU A 498 -11.76 -2.72 -35.43
C LEU A 498 -10.30 -2.32 -35.71
N ALA A 499 -9.69 -1.51 -34.87
CA ALA A 499 -8.29 -1.13 -35.01
C ALA A 499 -7.34 -2.33 -34.85
N LEU A 500 -7.62 -3.26 -33.92
CA LEU A 500 -6.82 -4.47 -33.74
C LEU A 500 -6.99 -5.42 -34.92
N ALA A 501 -8.18 -5.56 -35.51
CA ALA A 501 -8.41 -6.36 -36.70
C ALA A 501 -7.61 -5.81 -37.89
N ASP A 502 -7.63 -4.49 -38.13
CA ASP A 502 -6.79 -3.83 -39.17
C ASP A 502 -5.29 -4.07 -38.90
N ALA A 503 -4.87 -4.05 -37.64
CA ALA A 503 -3.48 -4.34 -37.29
C ALA A 503 -3.09 -5.79 -37.61
N TYR A 504 -3.96 -6.76 -37.31
CA TYR A 504 -3.71 -8.18 -37.65
C TYR A 504 -3.73 -8.43 -39.15
N GLU A 505 -4.64 -7.81 -39.90
CA GLU A 505 -4.66 -7.91 -41.36
C GLU A 505 -3.36 -7.40 -41.97
N ARG A 506 -2.88 -6.23 -41.52
CA ARG A 506 -1.58 -5.68 -41.98
C ARG A 506 -0.39 -6.50 -41.56
N ALA A 507 -0.49 -7.24 -40.47
CA ALA A 507 0.54 -8.18 -40.03
C ALA A 507 0.51 -9.54 -40.77
N GLY A 508 -0.53 -9.81 -41.57
CA GLY A 508 -0.73 -11.12 -42.23
C GLY A 508 -1.09 -12.23 -41.23
N LEU A 509 -1.75 -11.87 -40.14
CA LEU A 509 -2.14 -12.78 -39.04
C LEU A 509 -3.65 -13.08 -39.00
N LEU A 510 -4.41 -12.64 -40.01
CA LEU A 510 -5.82 -12.97 -40.27
C LEU A 510 -5.97 -13.95 -41.40
#